data_b5e14a61747bdf07fb375e0eb277be38
#
_entry.id   b5e14a61747bdf07fb375e0eb277be38
#
_cell.length_a   1.000
_cell.length_b   1.000
_cell.length_c   1.000
_cell.angle_alpha   90.00
_cell.angle_beta   90.00
_cell.angle_gamma   90.00
#
_symmetry.space_group_name_H-M   'P 1'
#
loop_
_entity.id
_entity.type
_entity.pdbx_description
1 polymer ?
#
loop_
_entity_poly.entity_id
_entity_poly.type
_entity_poly.pdbx_seq_one_letter_code
_entity_poly.pdbx_strand_id
1 'polypeptide(L)'
;MEWSELNYVVQDGVGLITLNRPDRLNAWTPTLETELRSVMENAQLDEAVRCVVLTGAGKAFCAGMDMAILGLSDRKAFMTDSEEDVLQRYGYLFGFDKPLIAAVNGAAAGVGLCLALYCDIRFIASGAKVALPYTRRGLVAEHGLAWLLPRLIGPLHAADLLLSGRTLEAQEASQMGMALLRPSEGFLEAVLTYAKDLASSCSIRSTRISKKQLLQARYQTFGQATYMADREIALCRETHDFKEGVQHFIEKRKPNFTGR
;
A
#
# COMPACT_ATOMS: atom_id res chain seq x y z
N MET A 1 21.28 -3.12 -8.02
CA MET A 1 20.66 -2.27 -9.07
C MET A 1 20.62 -0.86 -8.54
N GLU A 2 20.99 0.12 -9.36
CA GLU A 2 20.81 1.54 -9.03
C GLU A 2 19.47 1.99 -9.59
N TRP A 3 18.67 2.61 -8.74
CA TRP A 3 17.38 3.22 -9.09
C TRP A 3 17.60 4.71 -9.29
N SER A 4 17.00 5.32 -10.30
CA SER A 4 17.19 6.73 -10.62
C SER A 4 16.16 7.67 -10.00
N GLU A 5 14.93 7.21 -9.86
CA GLU A 5 13.78 8.00 -9.38
C GLU A 5 13.19 7.50 -8.05
N LEU A 6 13.77 6.44 -7.47
CA LEU A 6 13.44 5.97 -6.12
C LEU A 6 14.68 5.48 -5.37
N ASN A 7 14.58 5.40 -4.05
CA ASN A 7 15.54 4.75 -3.18
C ASN A 7 14.91 3.53 -2.53
N TYR A 8 15.68 2.45 -2.37
CA TYR A 8 15.26 1.25 -1.67
C TYR A 8 16.31 0.80 -0.67
N VAL A 9 15.90 0.63 0.58
CA VAL A 9 16.78 0.19 1.69
C VAL A 9 16.03 -0.86 2.50
N VAL A 10 16.73 -1.95 2.87
CA VAL A 10 16.21 -2.99 3.75
C VAL A 10 16.89 -2.88 5.10
N GLN A 11 16.10 -2.72 6.15
CA GLN A 11 16.59 -2.67 7.53
C GLN A 11 15.55 -3.24 8.50
N ASP A 12 15.98 -4.07 9.44
CA ASP A 12 15.14 -4.63 10.52
C ASP A 12 13.86 -5.33 10.00
N GLY A 13 13.96 -6.03 8.86
CA GLY A 13 12.82 -6.69 8.23
C GLY A 13 11.89 -5.78 7.42
N VAL A 14 12.20 -4.49 7.32
CA VAL A 14 11.41 -3.48 6.59
C VAL A 14 12.13 -3.09 5.31
N GLY A 15 11.48 -3.26 4.16
CA GLY A 15 11.88 -2.67 2.89
C GLY A 15 11.30 -1.26 2.78
N LEU A 16 12.12 -0.23 2.90
CA LEU A 16 11.71 1.17 2.73
C LEU A 16 11.92 1.59 1.28
N ILE A 17 10.83 1.88 0.58
CA ILE A 17 10.81 2.48 -0.76
C ILE A 17 10.50 3.96 -0.62
N THR A 18 11.38 4.81 -1.13
CA THR A 18 11.21 6.27 -1.12
C THR A 18 11.19 6.77 -2.56
N LEU A 19 10.03 7.29 -3.02
CA LEU A 19 9.95 8.00 -4.30
C LEU A 19 10.86 9.21 -4.24
N ASN A 20 11.80 9.37 -5.18
CA ASN A 20 12.92 10.30 -5.04
C ASN A 20 13.03 11.29 -6.20
N ARG A 21 11.97 12.06 -6.41
CA ARG A 21 11.93 13.23 -7.31
C ARG A 21 11.40 14.46 -6.53
N PRO A 22 12.03 14.85 -5.40
CA PRO A 22 11.48 15.86 -4.48
C PRO A 22 11.24 17.22 -5.14
N ASP A 23 12.08 17.63 -6.10
CA ASP A 23 11.95 18.88 -6.85
C ASP A 23 10.73 18.91 -7.79
N ARG A 24 10.18 17.75 -8.10
CA ARG A 24 8.94 17.54 -8.88
C ARG A 24 7.79 17.01 -8.03
N LEU A 25 7.86 17.14 -6.72
CA LEU A 25 6.86 16.60 -5.78
C LEU A 25 6.59 15.10 -6.00
N ASN A 26 7.62 14.34 -6.38
CA ASN A 26 7.57 12.92 -6.71
C ASN A 26 6.53 12.61 -7.80
N ALA A 27 6.38 13.50 -8.80
CA ALA A 27 5.46 13.31 -9.91
C ALA A 27 5.81 12.02 -10.67
N TRP A 28 4.75 11.29 -11.04
CA TRP A 28 4.81 9.94 -11.59
C TRP A 28 5.27 9.94 -13.05
N THR A 29 6.22 9.09 -13.36
CA THR A 29 6.80 8.90 -14.70
C THR A 29 6.77 7.41 -15.09
N PRO A 30 6.95 7.06 -16.37
CA PRO A 30 7.16 5.68 -16.81
C PRO A 30 8.40 5.03 -16.17
N THR A 31 9.47 5.80 -15.93
CA THR A 31 10.67 5.32 -15.23
C THR A 31 10.32 4.89 -13.80
N LEU A 32 9.66 5.78 -13.04
CA LEU A 32 9.26 5.51 -11.67
C LEU A 32 8.30 4.31 -11.57
N GLU A 33 7.41 4.14 -12.57
CA GLU A 33 6.50 2.99 -12.67
C GLU A 33 7.27 1.68 -12.84
N THR A 34 8.24 1.66 -13.76
CA THR A 34 9.08 0.48 -14.02
C THR A 34 9.96 0.15 -12.82
N GLU A 35 10.57 1.16 -12.22
CA GLU A 35 11.43 1.01 -11.04
C GLU A 35 10.63 0.50 -9.84
N LEU A 36 9.44 1.05 -9.56
CA LEU A 36 8.60 0.58 -8.45
C LEU A 36 8.20 -0.89 -8.64
N ARG A 37 7.77 -1.27 -9.85
CA ARG A 37 7.43 -2.68 -10.14
C ARG A 37 8.62 -3.59 -9.86
N SER A 38 9.80 -3.25 -10.37
CA SER A 38 11.01 -4.06 -10.19
C SER A 38 11.44 -4.16 -8.72
N VAL A 39 11.35 -3.06 -7.95
CA VAL A 39 11.64 -3.09 -6.50
C VAL A 39 10.63 -3.96 -5.76
N MET A 40 9.35 -3.91 -6.10
CA MET A 40 8.33 -4.74 -5.47
C MET A 40 8.56 -6.23 -5.76
N GLU A 41 8.97 -6.59 -7.00
CA GLU A 41 9.35 -7.96 -7.36
C GLU A 41 10.56 -8.43 -6.54
N ASN A 42 11.60 -7.59 -6.41
CA ASN A 42 12.77 -7.90 -5.58
C ASN A 42 12.37 -8.07 -4.10
N ALA A 43 11.58 -7.15 -3.55
CA ALA A 43 11.10 -7.22 -2.18
C ALA A 43 10.22 -8.46 -1.91
N GLN A 44 9.49 -8.92 -2.92
CA GLN A 44 8.68 -10.16 -2.86
C GLN A 44 9.57 -11.38 -2.64
N LEU A 45 10.70 -11.46 -3.34
CA LEU A 45 11.62 -12.61 -3.31
C LEU A 45 12.62 -12.56 -2.14
N ASP A 46 12.91 -11.37 -1.60
CA ASP A 46 13.89 -11.20 -0.54
C ASP A 46 13.35 -11.68 0.82
N GLU A 47 13.90 -12.77 1.35
CA GLU A 47 13.50 -13.33 2.65
C GLU A 47 13.82 -12.40 3.84
N ALA A 48 14.76 -11.45 3.68
CA ALA A 48 15.05 -10.45 4.70
C ALA A 48 13.92 -9.40 4.83
N VAL A 49 13.07 -9.26 3.82
CA VAL A 49 11.94 -8.32 3.83
C VAL A 49 10.69 -9.01 4.36
N ARG A 50 10.15 -8.50 5.46
CA ARG A 50 8.92 -8.98 6.11
C ARG A 50 7.72 -8.07 5.87
N CYS A 51 7.95 -6.77 5.65
CA CYS A 51 6.96 -5.80 5.18
C CYS A 51 7.64 -4.70 4.37
N VAL A 52 6.84 -3.94 3.62
CA VAL A 52 7.33 -2.81 2.81
C VAL A 52 6.63 -1.53 3.24
N VAL A 53 7.40 -0.44 3.35
CA VAL A 53 6.91 0.93 3.55
C VAL A 53 7.19 1.72 2.28
N LEU A 54 6.16 2.35 1.71
CA LEU A 54 6.25 3.26 0.57
C LEU A 54 6.04 4.70 1.05
N THR A 55 6.96 5.60 0.73
CA THR A 55 6.89 7.03 1.09
C THR A 55 7.47 7.91 -0.03
N GLY A 56 7.43 9.22 0.13
CA GLY A 56 8.04 10.18 -0.80
C GLY A 56 9.15 11.00 -0.15
N ALA A 57 10.20 11.30 -0.89
CA ALA A 57 11.23 12.23 -0.47
C ALA A 57 10.69 13.66 -0.40
N GLY A 58 11.19 14.44 0.55
CA GLY A 58 10.82 15.84 0.71
C GLY A 58 9.39 16.04 1.23
N LYS A 59 8.69 17.04 0.70
CA LYS A 59 7.41 17.56 1.23
C LYS A 59 6.15 16.93 0.62
N ALA A 60 6.28 15.98 -0.30
CA ALA A 60 5.16 15.32 -0.95
C ALA A 60 5.34 13.80 -0.94
N PHE A 61 4.24 13.07 -0.89
CA PHE A 61 4.23 11.64 -1.21
C PHE A 61 4.38 11.46 -2.72
N CYS A 62 3.36 11.84 -3.50
CA CYS A 62 3.39 11.84 -4.97
C CYS A 62 2.25 12.73 -5.49
N ALA A 63 2.59 13.78 -6.23
CA ALA A 63 1.62 14.76 -6.72
C ALA A 63 0.77 14.31 -7.93
N GLY A 64 0.94 13.05 -8.36
CA GLY A 64 0.25 12.49 -9.52
C GLY A 64 1.13 12.45 -10.76
N MET A 65 0.52 12.17 -11.92
CA MET A 65 1.23 12.08 -13.21
C MET A 65 2.00 13.38 -13.50
N ASP A 66 3.24 13.24 -13.97
CA ASP A 66 4.03 14.40 -14.44
C ASP A 66 3.31 15.06 -15.62
N MET A 67 2.98 16.34 -15.46
CA MET A 67 2.17 17.09 -16.44
C MET A 67 2.84 17.20 -17.80
N ALA A 68 4.18 17.18 -17.83
CA ALA A 68 4.92 17.19 -19.10
C ALA A 68 4.70 15.91 -19.91
N ILE A 69 4.37 14.80 -19.23
CA ILE A 69 4.15 13.49 -19.85
C ILE A 69 2.65 13.27 -20.15
N LEU A 70 1.77 13.77 -19.29
CA LEU A 70 0.32 13.56 -19.42
C LEU A 70 -0.23 14.05 -20.78
N GLY A 71 0.29 15.15 -21.31
CA GLY A 71 -0.10 15.70 -22.62
C GLY A 71 0.43 14.94 -23.82
N LEU A 72 1.41 14.03 -23.64
CA LEU A 72 2.08 13.29 -24.72
C LEU A 72 1.65 11.82 -24.79
N SER A 73 0.88 11.33 -23.83
CA SER A 73 0.56 9.90 -23.70
C SER A 73 -0.39 9.42 -24.78
N ASP A 74 0.00 8.36 -25.49
CA ASP A 74 -0.87 7.66 -26.45
C ASP A 74 -2.04 6.98 -25.70
N ARG A 75 -3.21 6.95 -26.37
CA ARG A 75 -4.43 6.29 -25.86
C ARG A 75 -4.18 4.84 -25.42
N LYS A 76 -3.35 4.10 -26.14
CA LYS A 76 -3.03 2.70 -25.83
C LYS A 76 -2.28 2.52 -24.50
N ALA A 77 -1.54 3.52 -24.05
CA ALA A 77 -0.81 3.48 -22.78
C ALA A 77 -1.72 3.37 -21.55
N PHE A 78 -3.02 3.64 -21.69
CA PHE A 78 -4.01 3.60 -20.61
C PHE A 78 -4.94 2.38 -20.67
N MET A 79 -4.79 1.50 -21.66
CA MET A 79 -5.64 0.31 -21.78
C MET A 79 -4.98 -0.88 -21.10
N THR A 80 -5.77 -1.69 -20.40
CA THR A 80 -5.39 -3.03 -19.96
C THR A 80 -5.76 -4.03 -21.05
N ASP A 81 -4.96 -5.07 -21.24
CA ASP A 81 -5.14 -6.04 -22.32
C ASP A 81 -6.16 -7.13 -21.99
N SER A 82 -6.52 -7.29 -20.71
CA SER A 82 -7.47 -8.30 -20.24
C SER A 82 -8.22 -7.83 -18.99
N GLU A 83 -9.53 -8.14 -18.93
CA GLU A 83 -10.35 -7.90 -17.73
C GLU A 83 -10.01 -8.87 -16.58
N GLU A 84 -9.43 -10.03 -16.90
CA GLU A 84 -9.11 -11.09 -15.94
C GLU A 84 -7.77 -10.85 -15.23
N ASP A 85 -6.87 -10.05 -15.84
CA ASP A 85 -5.56 -9.79 -15.25
C ASP A 85 -5.62 -8.60 -14.28
N VAL A 86 -6.02 -8.89 -13.05
CA VAL A 86 -6.03 -7.91 -11.95
C VAL A 86 -4.65 -7.41 -11.55
N LEU A 87 -3.57 -8.05 -12.02
CA LEU A 87 -2.19 -7.68 -11.72
C LEU A 87 -1.62 -6.64 -12.70
N GLN A 88 -2.36 -6.32 -13.77
CA GLN A 88 -1.96 -5.28 -14.70
C GLN A 88 -1.87 -3.91 -14.05
N ARG A 89 -1.05 -3.06 -14.60
CA ARG A 89 -0.72 -1.73 -14.06
C ARG A 89 -0.32 -1.82 -12.59
N TYR A 90 -1.11 -1.22 -11.69
CA TYR A 90 -0.82 -1.15 -10.26
C TYR A 90 -1.49 -2.27 -9.45
N GLY A 91 -2.27 -3.15 -10.11
CA GLY A 91 -2.89 -4.31 -9.46
C GLY A 91 -1.89 -5.29 -8.86
N TYR A 92 -0.64 -5.30 -9.35
CA TYR A 92 0.44 -6.09 -8.75
C TYR A 92 0.69 -5.75 -7.28
N LEU A 93 0.33 -4.55 -6.84
CA LEU A 93 0.41 -4.17 -5.42
C LEU A 93 -0.58 -4.97 -4.55
N PHE A 94 -1.74 -5.35 -5.10
CA PHE A 94 -2.63 -6.30 -4.41
C PHE A 94 -2.06 -7.72 -4.38
N GLY A 95 -1.34 -8.12 -5.43
CA GLY A 95 -0.70 -9.43 -5.51
C GLY A 95 0.55 -9.57 -4.63
N PHE A 96 1.07 -8.48 -4.11
CA PHE A 96 2.20 -8.49 -3.18
C PHE A 96 1.78 -9.14 -1.86
N ASP A 97 2.40 -10.25 -1.49
CA ASP A 97 1.92 -11.09 -0.39
C ASP A 97 2.39 -10.66 1.02
N LYS A 98 3.41 -9.78 1.09
CA LYS A 98 3.86 -9.19 2.35
C LYS A 98 3.06 -7.94 2.69
N PRO A 99 2.95 -7.53 3.97
CA PRO A 99 2.31 -6.27 4.32
C PRO A 99 2.93 -5.08 3.58
N LEU A 100 2.07 -4.25 2.98
CA LEU A 100 2.45 -3.04 2.26
C LEU A 100 1.84 -1.82 2.97
N ILE A 101 2.68 -0.90 3.41
CA ILE A 101 2.31 0.26 4.22
C ILE A 101 2.59 1.54 3.41
N ALA A 102 1.59 2.40 3.24
CA ALA A 102 1.80 3.74 2.72
C ALA A 102 2.05 4.72 3.86
N ALA A 103 3.17 5.42 3.81
CA ALA A 103 3.50 6.56 4.66
C ALA A 103 3.32 7.85 3.86
N VAL A 104 2.08 8.40 3.86
CA VAL A 104 1.71 9.59 3.11
C VAL A 104 2.22 10.82 3.86
N ASN A 105 3.48 11.17 3.61
CA ASN A 105 4.22 12.23 4.31
C ASN A 105 3.81 13.65 3.89
N GLY A 106 3.06 13.81 2.80
CA GLY A 106 2.66 15.10 2.27
C GLY A 106 1.65 14.96 1.13
N ALA A 107 1.64 15.90 0.19
CA ALA A 107 0.70 15.92 -0.91
C ALA A 107 0.66 14.59 -1.69
N ALA A 108 -0.57 14.05 -1.90
CA ALA A 108 -0.80 12.87 -2.74
C ALA A 108 -2.01 13.10 -3.64
N ALA A 109 -1.85 12.99 -4.97
CA ALA A 109 -2.93 13.25 -5.89
C ALA A 109 -2.94 12.26 -7.07
N GLY A 110 -4.15 12.02 -7.63
CA GLY A 110 -4.33 11.15 -8.79
C GLY A 110 -3.68 9.78 -8.59
N VAL A 111 -2.79 9.36 -9.51
CA VAL A 111 -2.06 8.10 -9.41
C VAL A 111 -1.26 7.98 -8.10
N GLY A 112 -0.71 9.08 -7.57
CA GLY A 112 0.01 9.05 -6.29
C GLY A 112 -0.88 8.64 -5.12
N LEU A 113 -2.09 9.20 -5.02
CA LEU A 113 -3.04 8.76 -4.00
C LEU A 113 -3.54 7.33 -4.30
N CYS A 114 -3.71 6.99 -5.57
CA CYS A 114 -4.08 5.64 -5.99
C CYS A 114 -3.10 4.59 -5.45
N LEU A 115 -1.78 4.80 -5.59
CA LEU A 115 -0.75 3.90 -5.04
C LEU A 115 -0.89 3.71 -3.53
N ALA A 116 -1.14 4.81 -2.79
CA ALA A 116 -1.38 4.72 -1.35
C ALA A 116 -2.64 3.90 -1.02
N LEU A 117 -3.72 4.04 -1.81
CA LEU A 117 -4.97 3.30 -1.62
C LEU A 117 -4.85 1.80 -1.91
N TYR A 118 -3.87 1.38 -2.71
CA TYR A 118 -3.57 -0.03 -2.92
C TYR A 118 -2.80 -0.67 -1.76
N CYS A 119 -2.16 0.12 -0.89
CA CYS A 119 -1.48 -0.41 0.27
C CYS A 119 -2.46 -0.99 1.31
N ASP A 120 -2.03 -1.96 2.09
CA ASP A 120 -2.85 -2.60 3.13
C ASP A 120 -3.15 -1.61 4.27
N ILE A 121 -2.12 -0.91 4.71
CA ILE A 121 -2.19 0.06 5.82
C ILE A 121 -1.71 1.42 5.28
N ARG A 122 -2.42 2.48 5.63
CA ARG A 122 -2.09 3.85 5.25
C ARG A 122 -1.97 4.71 6.48
N PHE A 123 -0.82 5.36 6.62
CA PHE A 123 -0.62 6.47 7.55
C PHE A 123 -0.58 7.78 6.77
N ILE A 124 -1.12 8.85 7.34
CA ILE A 124 -1.11 10.18 6.75
C ILE A 124 -0.60 11.21 7.75
N ALA A 125 0.34 12.05 7.32
CA ALA A 125 0.87 13.14 8.12
C ALA A 125 -0.18 14.26 8.26
N SER A 126 -0.30 14.87 9.44
CA SER A 126 -1.35 15.86 9.77
C SER A 126 -1.38 17.09 8.84
N GLY A 127 -0.27 17.41 8.19
CA GLY A 127 -0.18 18.49 7.20
C GLY A 127 -0.40 18.07 5.75
N ALA A 128 -0.66 16.79 5.48
CA ALA A 128 -0.82 16.30 4.12
C ALA A 128 -2.18 16.69 3.53
N LYS A 129 -2.20 16.86 2.20
CA LYS A 129 -3.42 17.09 1.41
C LYS A 129 -3.53 16.03 0.34
N VAL A 130 -4.71 15.46 0.16
CA VAL A 130 -4.94 14.39 -0.82
C VAL A 130 -6.09 14.74 -1.76
N ALA A 131 -6.02 14.29 -3.03
CA ALA A 131 -7.03 14.57 -4.01
C ALA A 131 -7.12 13.50 -5.11
N LEU A 132 -8.33 13.31 -5.65
CA LEU A 132 -8.61 12.53 -6.86
C LEU A 132 -9.26 13.45 -7.93
N PRO A 133 -8.50 14.38 -8.53
CA PRO A 133 -9.06 15.49 -9.30
C PRO A 133 -9.40 15.10 -10.75
N TYR A 134 -9.82 13.85 -10.99
CA TYR A 134 -10.09 13.33 -12.34
C TYR A 134 -11.16 14.13 -13.06
N THR A 135 -12.34 14.30 -12.47
CA THR A 135 -13.48 15.03 -13.06
C THR A 135 -13.16 16.49 -13.34
N ARG A 136 -12.34 17.14 -12.51
CA ARG A 136 -11.86 18.51 -12.73
C ARG A 136 -10.89 18.66 -13.89
N ARG A 137 -10.40 17.53 -14.45
CA ARG A 137 -9.50 17.47 -15.61
C ARG A 137 -10.13 16.80 -16.82
N GLY A 138 -11.45 16.55 -16.79
CA GLY A 138 -12.15 15.85 -17.86
C GLY A 138 -11.81 14.36 -17.94
N LEU A 139 -11.29 13.78 -16.85
CA LEU A 139 -10.95 12.35 -16.71
C LEU A 139 -11.96 11.65 -15.82
N VAL A 140 -11.94 10.33 -15.86
CA VAL A 140 -12.74 9.45 -14.98
C VAL A 140 -11.87 8.82 -13.91
N ALA A 141 -12.49 8.15 -12.93
CA ALA A 141 -11.77 7.38 -11.92
C ALA A 141 -10.95 6.27 -12.60
N GLU A 142 -9.63 6.37 -12.52
CA GLU A 142 -8.68 5.43 -13.12
C GLU A 142 -8.33 4.30 -12.16
N HIS A 143 -7.65 3.30 -12.68
CA HIS A 143 -7.01 2.23 -11.90
C HIS A 143 -7.95 1.52 -10.92
N GLY A 144 -9.22 1.29 -11.32
CA GLY A 144 -10.20 0.60 -10.47
C GLY A 144 -10.62 1.36 -9.20
N LEU A 145 -10.36 2.67 -9.09
CA LEU A 145 -10.72 3.45 -7.91
C LEU A 145 -12.23 3.53 -7.66
N ALA A 146 -13.05 3.48 -8.71
CA ALA A 146 -14.50 3.42 -8.55
C ALA A 146 -14.97 2.12 -7.87
N TRP A 147 -14.19 1.05 -7.96
CA TRP A 147 -14.44 -0.21 -7.23
C TRP A 147 -13.83 -0.18 -5.83
N LEU A 148 -12.60 0.33 -5.69
CA LEU A 148 -11.82 0.27 -4.46
C LEU A 148 -12.30 1.28 -3.42
N LEU A 149 -12.48 2.54 -3.81
CA LEU A 149 -12.71 3.65 -2.88
C LEU A 149 -14.00 3.48 -2.05
N PRO A 150 -15.16 3.06 -2.63
CA PRO A 150 -16.37 2.82 -1.83
C PRO A 150 -16.20 1.71 -0.79
N ARG A 151 -15.29 0.77 -1.02
CA ARG A 151 -14.98 -0.32 -0.08
C ARG A 151 -14.06 0.11 1.05
N LEU A 152 -13.33 1.20 0.87
CA LEU A 152 -12.44 1.76 1.89
C LEU A 152 -13.15 2.79 2.78
N ILE A 153 -13.92 3.71 2.18
CA ILE A 153 -14.48 4.88 2.87
C ILE A 153 -16.02 4.97 2.80
N GLY A 154 -16.67 3.94 2.28
CA GLY A 154 -18.11 3.93 2.06
C GLY A 154 -18.54 4.67 0.79
N PRO A 155 -19.76 4.36 0.26
CA PRO A 155 -20.21 4.86 -1.03
C PRO A 155 -20.44 6.37 -1.06
N LEU A 156 -20.88 6.98 0.05
CA LEU A 156 -21.17 8.41 0.11
C LEU A 156 -19.89 9.25 -0.04
N HIS A 157 -18.87 8.94 0.76
CA HIS A 157 -17.59 9.66 0.69
C HIS A 157 -16.88 9.39 -0.64
N ALA A 158 -16.96 8.17 -1.17
CA ALA A 158 -16.38 7.85 -2.48
C ALA A 158 -17.05 8.65 -3.61
N ALA A 159 -18.39 8.78 -3.60
CA ALA A 159 -19.12 9.58 -4.56
C ALA A 159 -18.74 11.06 -4.46
N ASP A 160 -18.69 11.63 -3.24
CA ASP A 160 -18.27 13.01 -3.04
C ASP A 160 -16.89 13.26 -3.67
N LEU A 161 -15.91 12.41 -3.37
CA LEU A 161 -14.55 12.61 -3.86
C LEU A 161 -14.38 12.40 -5.35
N LEU A 162 -14.97 11.34 -5.91
CA LEU A 162 -14.81 11.02 -7.33
C LEU A 162 -15.62 11.96 -8.24
N LEU A 163 -16.77 12.47 -7.79
CA LEU A 163 -17.59 13.39 -8.57
C LEU A 163 -17.11 14.84 -8.46
N SER A 164 -16.74 15.29 -7.25
CA SER A 164 -16.29 16.67 -7.05
C SER A 164 -14.82 16.91 -7.40
N GLY A 165 -13.98 15.88 -7.29
CA GLY A 165 -12.54 15.99 -7.45
C GLY A 165 -11.90 16.96 -6.45
N ARG A 166 -12.55 17.21 -5.29
CA ARG A 166 -12.07 18.15 -4.28
C ARG A 166 -10.83 17.63 -3.54
N THR A 167 -10.12 18.54 -2.93
CA THR A 167 -8.99 18.21 -2.04
C THR A 167 -9.49 17.94 -0.63
N LEU A 168 -8.88 16.96 0.03
CA LEU A 168 -9.07 16.64 1.44
C LEU A 168 -7.85 17.07 2.25
N GLU A 169 -8.10 17.58 3.44
CA GLU A 169 -7.09 17.67 4.49
C GLU A 169 -6.91 16.29 5.17
N ALA A 170 -5.74 16.05 5.72
CA ALA A 170 -5.40 14.77 6.36
C ALA A 170 -6.37 14.35 7.47
N GLN A 171 -6.86 15.32 8.23
CA GLN A 171 -7.83 15.09 9.31
C GLN A 171 -9.14 14.53 8.76
N GLU A 172 -9.66 15.11 7.69
CA GLU A 172 -10.89 14.67 7.04
C GLU A 172 -10.71 13.29 6.40
N ALA A 173 -9.58 13.06 5.71
CA ALA A 173 -9.24 11.75 5.15
C ALA A 173 -9.20 10.65 6.23
N SER A 174 -8.68 10.97 7.42
CA SER A 174 -8.67 10.03 8.55
C SER A 174 -10.07 9.79 9.13
N GLN A 175 -10.91 10.81 9.25
CA GLN A 175 -12.29 10.66 9.74
C GLN A 175 -13.15 9.80 8.83
N MET A 176 -12.89 9.82 7.53
CA MET A 176 -13.53 8.95 6.53
C MET A 176 -13.01 7.49 6.58
N GLY A 177 -11.98 7.19 7.37
CA GLY A 177 -11.35 5.86 7.41
C GLY A 177 -10.36 5.60 6.27
N MET A 178 -9.96 6.64 5.50
CA MET A 178 -9.02 6.50 4.40
C MET A 178 -7.61 6.16 4.88
N ALA A 179 -7.15 6.76 5.98
CA ALA A 179 -5.81 6.56 6.54
C ALA A 179 -5.77 6.84 8.05
N LEU A 180 -4.74 6.34 8.72
CA LEU A 180 -4.46 6.59 10.13
C LEU A 180 -3.64 7.88 10.28
N LEU A 181 -4.21 8.90 10.92
CA LEU A 181 -3.56 10.19 11.13
C LEU A 181 -2.37 10.06 12.09
N ARG A 182 -1.27 10.75 11.78
CA ARG A 182 -0.11 10.90 12.65
C ARG A 182 0.39 12.36 12.60
N PRO A 183 1.04 12.86 13.67
CA PRO A 183 1.72 14.15 13.62
C PRO A 183 2.72 14.22 12.45
N SER A 184 2.91 15.40 11.87
CA SER A 184 3.91 15.60 10.80
C SER A 184 5.34 15.54 11.36
N GLU A 185 5.55 15.98 12.59
CA GLU A 185 6.82 15.83 13.28
C GLU A 185 7.08 14.37 13.63
N GLY A 186 8.24 13.84 13.28
CA GLY A 186 8.59 12.43 13.51
C GLY A 186 7.75 11.43 12.70
N PHE A 187 7.02 11.88 11.67
CA PHE A 187 6.04 11.07 10.93
C PHE A 187 6.62 9.75 10.42
N LEU A 188 7.70 9.82 9.63
CA LEU A 188 8.28 8.63 9.03
C LEU A 188 8.86 7.68 10.09
N GLU A 189 9.47 8.22 11.14
CA GLU A 189 10.01 7.44 12.25
C GLU A 189 8.89 6.66 12.98
N ALA A 190 7.76 7.29 13.23
CA ALA A 190 6.60 6.63 13.85
C ALA A 190 6.04 5.50 12.97
N VAL A 191 5.98 5.69 11.63
CA VAL A 191 5.55 4.64 10.70
C VAL A 191 6.57 3.50 10.63
N LEU A 192 7.86 3.81 10.60
CA LEU A 192 8.92 2.79 10.60
C LEU A 192 8.95 2.00 11.91
N THR A 193 8.69 2.64 13.06
CA THR A 193 8.54 1.95 14.35
C THR A 193 7.40 0.95 14.30
N TYR A 194 6.23 1.33 13.77
CA TYR A 194 5.13 0.41 13.55
C TYR A 194 5.49 -0.74 12.61
N ALA A 195 6.17 -0.44 11.48
CA ALA A 195 6.57 -1.44 10.51
C ALA A 195 7.58 -2.45 11.08
N LYS A 196 8.55 -1.98 11.87
CA LYS A 196 9.53 -2.83 12.56
C LYS A 196 8.87 -3.72 13.61
N ASP A 197 7.90 -3.21 14.36
CA ASP A 197 7.13 -4.02 15.30
C ASP A 197 6.35 -5.11 14.56
N LEU A 198 5.62 -4.76 13.49
CA LEU A 198 4.93 -5.72 12.63
C LEU A 198 5.89 -6.80 12.10
N ALA A 199 7.06 -6.39 11.60
CA ALA A 199 8.07 -7.29 11.04
C ALA A 199 8.68 -8.24 12.09
N SER A 200 8.85 -7.79 13.34
CA SER A 200 9.54 -8.56 14.39
C SER A 200 8.58 -9.34 15.29
N SER A 201 7.34 -8.86 15.47
CA SER A 201 6.40 -9.42 16.46
C SER A 201 5.32 -10.31 15.84
N CYS A 202 5.21 -10.37 14.49
CA CYS A 202 4.22 -11.18 13.80
C CYS A 202 4.85 -12.28 12.95
N SER A 203 4.21 -13.47 12.92
CA SER A 203 4.61 -14.56 12.03
C SER A 203 4.43 -14.13 10.57
N ILE A 204 5.50 -14.28 9.77
CA ILE A 204 5.51 -13.94 8.34
C ILE A 204 4.43 -14.72 7.59
N ARG A 205 4.32 -16.03 7.88
CA ARG A 205 3.30 -16.89 7.27
C ARG A 205 1.89 -16.39 7.61
N SER A 206 1.63 -16.11 8.89
CA SER A 206 0.30 -15.70 9.34
C SER A 206 -0.11 -14.34 8.77
N THR A 207 0.80 -13.37 8.68
CA THR A 207 0.52 -12.06 8.06
C THR A 207 0.21 -12.18 6.57
N ARG A 208 0.95 -13.01 5.83
CA ARG A 208 0.69 -13.30 4.41
C ARG A 208 -0.68 -13.93 4.20
N ILE A 209 -1.02 -14.94 5.00
CA ILE A 209 -2.33 -15.61 4.91
C ILE A 209 -3.47 -14.64 5.27
N SER A 210 -3.33 -13.86 6.35
CA SER A 210 -4.33 -12.88 6.75
C SER A 210 -4.54 -11.80 5.68
N LYS A 211 -3.47 -11.32 5.04
CA LYS A 211 -3.57 -10.41 3.89
C LYS A 211 -4.35 -11.03 2.74
N LYS A 212 -4.03 -12.28 2.39
CA LYS A 212 -4.74 -13.03 1.34
C LYS A 212 -6.24 -13.20 1.70
N GLN A 213 -6.57 -13.51 2.96
CA GLN A 213 -7.95 -13.61 3.43
C GLN A 213 -8.68 -12.28 3.28
N LEU A 214 -8.07 -11.15 3.68
CA LEU A 214 -8.66 -9.82 3.54
C LEU A 214 -8.91 -9.44 2.07
N LEU A 215 -8.00 -9.80 1.16
CA LEU A 215 -8.19 -9.55 -0.26
C LEU A 215 -9.31 -10.42 -0.84
N GLN A 216 -9.29 -11.72 -0.57
CA GLN A 216 -10.26 -12.68 -1.10
C GLN A 216 -11.67 -12.47 -0.55
N ALA A 217 -11.81 -12.01 0.71
CA ALA A 217 -13.11 -11.68 1.32
C ALA A 217 -13.94 -10.68 0.51
N ARG A 218 -13.30 -9.88 -0.35
CA ARG A 218 -13.99 -8.94 -1.26
C ARG A 218 -14.80 -9.63 -2.36
N TYR A 219 -14.54 -10.91 -2.62
CA TYR A 219 -15.16 -11.70 -3.68
C TYR A 219 -15.85 -12.96 -3.18
N GLN A 220 -15.76 -13.25 -1.88
CA GLN A 220 -16.26 -14.48 -1.25
C GLN A 220 -17.56 -14.26 -0.49
N THR A 221 -18.35 -15.32 -0.37
CA THR A 221 -19.41 -15.42 0.63
C THR A 221 -18.80 -15.64 2.02
N PHE A 222 -19.56 -15.37 3.08
CA PHE A 222 -19.12 -15.63 4.46
C PHE A 222 -18.73 -17.12 4.67
N GLY A 223 -19.52 -18.05 4.12
CA GLY A 223 -19.22 -19.48 4.21
C GLY A 223 -17.91 -19.88 3.54
N GLN A 224 -17.60 -19.31 2.35
CA GLN A 224 -16.31 -19.53 1.67
C GLN A 224 -15.15 -18.97 2.49
N ALA A 225 -15.30 -17.78 3.06
CA ALA A 225 -14.27 -17.16 3.90
C ALA A 225 -14.01 -17.97 5.17
N THR A 226 -15.07 -18.47 5.86
CA THR A 226 -14.97 -19.34 7.04
C THR A 226 -14.26 -20.66 6.68
N TYR A 227 -14.68 -21.32 5.61
CA TYR A 227 -14.06 -22.58 5.17
C TYR A 227 -12.56 -22.41 4.90
N MET A 228 -12.17 -21.31 4.23
CA MET A 228 -10.76 -21.00 4.02
C MET A 228 -10.02 -20.76 5.33
N ALA A 229 -10.60 -20.00 6.27
CA ALA A 229 -10.00 -19.73 7.57
C ALA A 229 -9.76 -21.02 8.37
N ASP A 230 -10.74 -21.93 8.40
CA ASP A 230 -10.62 -23.21 9.13
C ASP A 230 -9.50 -24.09 8.57
N ARG A 231 -9.36 -24.13 7.25
CA ARG A 231 -8.25 -24.86 6.60
C ARG A 231 -6.89 -24.26 6.93
N GLU A 232 -6.77 -22.94 6.84
CA GLU A 232 -5.51 -22.26 7.11
C GLU A 232 -5.12 -22.35 8.59
N ILE A 233 -6.07 -22.30 9.53
CA ILE A 233 -5.75 -22.44 10.96
C ILE A 233 -5.30 -23.86 11.30
N ALA A 234 -5.85 -24.90 10.65
CA ALA A 234 -5.37 -26.27 10.78
C ALA A 234 -3.91 -26.39 10.36
N LEU A 235 -3.55 -25.83 9.18
CA LEU A 235 -2.17 -25.82 8.69
C LEU A 235 -1.24 -24.98 9.58
N CYS A 236 -1.70 -23.85 10.12
CA CYS A 236 -0.89 -23.04 11.03
C CYS A 236 -0.48 -23.80 12.29
N ARG A 237 -1.34 -24.64 12.86
CA ARG A 237 -1.05 -25.43 14.08
C ARG A 237 0.12 -26.39 13.93
N GLU A 238 0.47 -26.78 12.72
CA GLU A 238 1.56 -27.70 12.43
C GLU A 238 2.90 -26.97 12.29
N THR A 239 2.92 -25.63 12.22
CA THR A 239 4.11 -24.83 11.96
C THR A 239 4.98 -24.61 13.19
N HIS A 240 6.27 -24.32 12.94
CA HIS A 240 7.19 -23.83 13.96
C HIS A 240 6.67 -22.53 14.59
N ASP A 241 6.17 -21.61 13.75
CA ASP A 241 5.70 -20.29 14.20
C ASP A 241 4.51 -20.38 15.17
N PHE A 242 3.63 -21.38 15.03
CA PHE A 242 2.56 -21.60 16.01
C PHE A 242 3.10 -22.02 17.36
N LYS A 243 4.07 -22.95 17.37
CA LYS A 243 4.73 -23.43 18.62
C LYS A 243 5.48 -22.28 19.29
N GLU A 244 6.22 -21.51 18.52
CA GLU A 244 6.93 -20.31 18.98
C GLU A 244 5.94 -19.26 19.53
N GLY A 245 4.80 -19.05 18.84
CA GLY A 245 3.74 -18.14 19.28
C GLY A 245 3.18 -18.47 20.65
N VAL A 246 3.05 -19.76 20.98
CA VAL A 246 2.65 -20.24 22.32
C VAL A 246 3.80 -20.07 23.32
N GLN A 247 5.01 -20.50 22.94
CA GLN A 247 6.16 -20.55 23.84
C GLN A 247 6.62 -19.16 24.27
N HIS A 248 6.79 -18.22 23.32
CA HIS A 248 7.21 -16.85 23.63
C HIS A 248 6.24 -16.13 24.58
N PHE A 249 4.93 -16.39 24.42
CA PHE A 249 3.91 -15.81 25.29
C PHE A 249 4.01 -16.33 26.73
N ILE A 250 4.20 -17.64 26.91
CA ILE A 250 4.41 -18.27 28.22
C ILE A 250 5.69 -17.74 28.88
N GLU A 251 6.76 -17.62 28.12
CA GLU A 251 8.08 -17.20 28.60
C GLU A 251 8.22 -15.68 28.71
N LYS A 252 7.25 -14.90 28.25
CA LYS A 252 7.25 -13.42 28.28
C LYS A 252 8.49 -12.82 27.59
N ARG A 253 8.93 -13.38 26.49
CA ARG A 253 10.03 -12.92 25.65
C ARG A 253 9.54 -12.47 24.27
N LYS A 254 10.43 -11.86 23.48
CA LYS A 254 10.15 -11.58 22.07
C LYS A 254 10.07 -12.88 21.27
N PRO A 255 9.17 -12.99 20.27
CA PRO A 255 9.11 -14.16 19.41
C PRO A 255 10.28 -14.22 18.44
N ASN A 256 10.58 -15.43 17.97
CA ASN A 256 11.54 -15.70 16.91
C ASN A 256 10.85 -16.46 15.77
N PHE A 257 9.97 -15.75 15.05
CA PHE A 257 9.22 -16.31 13.92
C PHE A 257 10.13 -16.50 12.70
N THR A 258 10.02 -17.68 12.07
CA THR A 258 10.82 -18.08 10.91
C THR A 258 10.00 -18.18 9.62
N GLY A 259 8.66 -18.11 9.71
CA GLY A 259 7.76 -18.29 8.58
C GLY A 259 7.47 -19.74 8.22
N ARG A 260 7.95 -20.68 9.04
CA ARG A 260 7.88 -22.15 8.79
C ARG A 260 7.01 -22.85 9.82
#